data_d876641a74c0d85ab26d9799a5f307b0
#
_entry.id   d876641a74c0d85ab26d9799a5f307b0
#
_cell.length_a   1.000
_cell.length_b   1.000
_cell.length_c   1.000
_cell.angle_alpha   90.00
_cell.angle_beta   90.00
_cell.angle_gamma   90.00
#
_symmetry.space_group_name_H-M   'P 1'
#
loop_
_entity.id
_entity.type
_entity.pdbx_description
1 polymer ?
#
loop_
_entity_poly.entity_id
_entity_poly.type
_entity_poly.pdbx_seq_one_letter_code
_entity_poly.pdbx_strand_id
1 'polypeptide(L)'
;MYDKALSVLRIETTINNPHRFKAYRNSTRNGQPCRRWLRLRKGVIAIRRLVQIARAANERYLQALAVVGEPKPSHRILDPVSQPVQQQRRRLRALQPISPRESRLFEVICQGRFLLNGFRNKDLRNALLPPDHVDLRRYALRIGRQLQLLRAHGLIFRVAKTHYYRITNKGHEVMATAIKLSFAPLTWHC
;
A
#
# COMPACT_ATOMS: atom_id res chain seq x y z
N MET A 1 -14.76 -8.25 -7.98
CA MET A 1 -14.40 -8.16 -9.41
C MET A 1 -14.83 -9.45 -10.08
N TYR A 2 -15.48 -9.38 -11.20
CA TYR A 2 -15.86 -10.54 -11.99
C TYR A 2 -15.86 -10.18 -13.48
N ASP A 3 -15.59 -11.18 -14.29
CA ASP A 3 -15.66 -11.08 -15.74
C ASP A 3 -17.05 -11.52 -16.22
N LYS A 4 -17.62 -10.78 -17.16
CA LYS A 4 -18.89 -11.12 -17.77
C LYS A 4 -18.64 -11.47 -19.24
N ALA A 5 -18.83 -12.74 -19.54
CA ALA A 5 -18.73 -13.28 -20.92
C ALA A 5 -17.37 -13.03 -21.59
N LEU A 6 -16.25 -13.04 -20.85
CA LEU A 6 -14.88 -12.81 -21.33
C LEU A 6 -14.67 -11.46 -22.06
N SER A 7 -15.65 -10.57 -22.02
CA SER A 7 -15.62 -9.30 -22.77
C SER A 7 -15.68 -8.06 -21.88
N VAL A 8 -16.21 -8.18 -20.65
CA VAL A 8 -16.40 -7.03 -19.75
C VAL A 8 -15.86 -7.34 -18.38
N LEU A 9 -14.82 -6.62 -17.95
CA LEU A 9 -14.33 -6.64 -16.58
C LEU A 9 -15.17 -5.69 -15.72
N ARG A 10 -15.98 -6.22 -14.81
CA ARG A 10 -16.77 -5.43 -13.87
C ARG A 10 -16.11 -5.39 -12.50
N ILE A 11 -15.85 -4.18 -12.02
CA ILE A 11 -15.28 -3.93 -10.70
C ILE A 11 -16.32 -3.22 -9.85
N GLU A 12 -16.69 -3.82 -8.73
CA GLU A 12 -17.59 -3.24 -7.76
C GLU A 12 -16.82 -2.95 -6.46
N THR A 13 -17.00 -1.74 -5.94
CA THR A 13 -16.41 -1.34 -4.65
C THR A 13 -17.50 -1.06 -3.64
N THR A 14 -17.52 -1.82 -2.55
CA THR A 14 -18.41 -1.61 -1.42
C THR A 14 -17.71 -0.82 -0.32
N ILE A 15 -18.32 0.27 0.13
CA ILE A 15 -17.83 1.08 1.25
C ILE A 15 -18.70 0.79 2.48
N ASN A 16 -18.27 -0.18 3.30
CA ASN A 16 -19.02 -0.60 4.50
C ASN A 16 -19.00 0.47 5.60
N ASN A 17 -17.91 1.21 5.73
CA ASN A 17 -17.75 2.23 6.77
C ASN A 17 -17.28 3.57 6.19
N PRO A 18 -18.20 4.47 5.82
CA PRO A 18 -17.89 5.79 5.29
C PRO A 18 -17.20 6.71 6.33
N HIS A 19 -17.36 6.48 7.64
CA HIS A 19 -16.73 7.28 8.69
C HIS A 19 -15.17 7.18 8.69
N ARG A 20 -14.60 6.20 8.01
CA ARG A 20 -13.14 6.12 7.80
C ARG A 20 -12.60 7.24 6.90
N PHE A 21 -13.46 7.84 6.08
CA PHE A 21 -13.11 8.88 5.15
C PHE A 21 -13.53 10.25 5.65
N LYS A 22 -12.84 11.29 5.19
CA LYS A 22 -13.13 12.68 5.53
C LYS A 22 -13.35 13.50 4.26
N ALA A 23 -14.20 14.51 4.35
CA ALA A 23 -14.37 15.55 3.34
C ALA A 23 -14.16 16.92 3.96
N TYR A 24 -13.56 17.83 3.18
CA TYR A 24 -13.43 19.23 3.56
C TYR A 24 -14.72 19.96 3.20
N ARG A 25 -15.49 20.36 4.21
CA ARG A 25 -16.82 20.95 4.02
C ARG A 25 -17.11 22.02 5.07
N ASN A 26 -18.12 22.85 4.77
CA ASN A 26 -18.62 23.84 5.69
C ASN A 26 -19.16 23.19 6.97
N SER A 27 -18.92 23.80 8.09
CA SER A 27 -19.35 23.40 9.42
C SER A 27 -19.43 24.63 10.31
N THR A 28 -20.14 24.53 11.41
CA THR A 28 -20.17 25.57 12.43
C THR A 28 -19.33 25.12 13.62
N ARG A 29 -18.51 26.00 14.16
CA ARG A 29 -17.77 25.80 15.41
C ARG A 29 -17.94 27.04 16.28
N ASN A 30 -18.46 26.86 17.49
CA ASN A 30 -18.75 27.95 18.43
C ASN A 30 -19.62 29.06 17.80
N GLY A 31 -20.67 28.69 17.03
CA GLY A 31 -21.53 29.63 16.33
C GLY A 31 -20.96 30.26 15.05
N GLN A 32 -19.66 30.11 14.78
CA GLN A 32 -18.99 30.68 13.62
C GLN A 32 -18.90 29.68 12.45
N PRO A 33 -19.21 30.08 11.20
CA PRO A 33 -19.06 29.24 10.04
C PRO A 33 -17.57 28.99 9.76
N CYS A 34 -17.19 27.74 9.60
CA CYS A 34 -15.83 27.35 9.30
C CYS A 34 -15.77 26.17 8.32
N ARG A 35 -14.68 26.06 7.56
CA ARG A 35 -14.41 24.88 6.73
C ARG A 35 -13.40 23.96 7.42
N ARG A 36 -13.77 22.70 7.56
CA ARG A 36 -12.90 21.70 8.19
C ARG A 36 -13.10 20.30 7.64
N TRP A 37 -12.14 19.42 7.91
CA TRP A 37 -12.21 18.01 7.58
C TRP A 37 -13.17 17.27 8.53
N LEU A 38 -14.31 16.86 8.02
CA LEU A 38 -15.32 16.11 8.76
C LEU A 38 -15.42 14.67 8.22
N ARG A 39 -15.71 13.73 9.11
CA ARG A 39 -15.99 12.35 8.72
C ARG A 39 -17.21 12.29 7.81
N LEU A 40 -17.15 11.43 6.79
CA LEU A 40 -18.31 11.17 5.96
C LEU A 40 -19.35 10.36 6.76
N ARG A 41 -20.62 10.72 6.58
CA ARG A 41 -21.75 9.98 7.13
C ARG A 41 -22.40 9.14 6.01
N LYS A 42 -23.14 8.10 6.39
CA LYS A 42 -24.02 7.40 5.45
C LYS A 42 -25.09 8.40 4.98
N GLY A 43 -25.38 8.43 3.69
CA GLY A 43 -26.40 9.29 3.11
C GLY A 43 -26.04 9.87 1.75
N VAL A 44 -27.05 10.37 1.06
CA VAL A 44 -26.96 10.88 -0.32
C VAL A 44 -26.01 12.08 -0.44
N ILE A 45 -25.93 12.94 0.57
CA ILE A 45 -25.06 14.13 0.59
C ILE A 45 -23.57 13.75 0.42
N ALA A 46 -23.17 12.57 0.86
CA ALA A 46 -21.79 12.09 0.76
C ALA A 46 -21.51 11.31 -0.54
N ILE A 47 -22.52 11.04 -1.36
CA ILE A 47 -22.42 10.09 -2.48
C ILE A 47 -21.35 10.50 -3.50
N ARG A 48 -21.29 11.76 -3.88
CA ARG A 48 -20.25 12.27 -4.82
C ARG A 48 -18.84 11.97 -4.31
N ARG A 49 -18.60 12.17 -3.02
CA ARG A 49 -17.29 11.92 -2.42
C ARG A 49 -17.00 10.43 -2.30
N LEU A 50 -17.99 9.64 -1.98
CA LEU A 50 -17.86 8.18 -1.91
C LEU A 50 -17.58 7.59 -3.30
N VAL A 51 -18.25 8.07 -4.34
CA VAL A 51 -17.98 7.66 -5.74
C VAL A 51 -16.52 8.01 -6.14
N GLN A 52 -16.04 9.21 -5.83
CA GLN A 52 -14.65 9.58 -6.11
C GLN A 52 -13.65 8.66 -5.40
N ILE A 53 -13.94 8.29 -4.15
CA ILE A 53 -13.09 7.39 -3.37
C ILE A 53 -13.10 5.98 -3.96
N ALA A 54 -14.28 5.47 -4.32
CA ALA A 54 -14.45 4.16 -4.93
C ALA A 54 -13.74 4.10 -6.29
N ARG A 55 -13.95 5.10 -7.15
CA ARG A 55 -13.28 5.20 -8.45
C ARG A 55 -11.77 5.21 -8.31
N ALA A 56 -11.23 6.05 -7.45
CA ALA A 56 -9.79 6.09 -7.19
C ALA A 56 -9.24 4.77 -6.59
N ALA A 57 -10.05 4.01 -5.86
CA ALA A 57 -9.69 2.68 -5.38
C ALA A 57 -9.64 1.67 -6.52
N ASN A 58 -10.62 1.68 -7.41
CA ASN A 58 -10.68 0.81 -8.59
C ASN A 58 -9.51 1.09 -9.54
N GLU A 59 -9.22 2.37 -9.80
CA GLU A 59 -8.07 2.77 -10.63
C GLU A 59 -6.75 2.23 -10.07
N ARG A 60 -6.53 2.35 -8.77
CA ARG A 60 -5.32 1.78 -8.14
C ARG A 60 -5.24 0.26 -8.26
N TYR A 61 -6.38 -0.41 -8.12
CA TYR A 61 -6.45 -1.86 -8.28
C TYR A 61 -6.14 -2.29 -9.71
N LEU A 62 -6.71 -1.61 -10.70
CA LEU A 62 -6.42 -1.86 -12.12
C LEU A 62 -4.95 -1.60 -12.46
N GLN A 63 -4.37 -0.50 -11.94
CA GLN A 63 -2.96 -0.21 -12.11
C GLN A 63 -2.07 -1.32 -11.53
N ALA A 64 -2.43 -1.84 -10.35
CA ALA A 64 -1.69 -2.95 -9.75
C ALA A 64 -1.77 -4.24 -10.59
N LEU A 65 -2.91 -4.51 -11.20
CA LEU A 65 -3.07 -5.65 -12.12
C LEU A 65 -2.28 -5.46 -13.43
N ALA A 66 -2.29 -4.25 -13.99
CA ALA A 66 -1.59 -3.94 -15.24
C ALA A 66 -0.07 -4.15 -15.13
N VAL A 67 0.52 -3.78 -13.98
CA VAL A 67 1.96 -3.95 -13.74
C VAL A 67 2.40 -5.42 -13.77
N VAL A 68 1.52 -6.35 -13.42
CA VAL A 68 1.82 -7.78 -13.40
C VAL A 68 2.03 -8.37 -14.81
N GLY A 69 1.55 -7.68 -15.85
CA GLY A 69 1.55 -8.17 -17.24
C GLY A 69 2.81 -7.82 -18.07
N GLU A 70 3.62 -6.85 -17.67
CA GLU A 70 4.79 -6.43 -18.46
C GLU A 70 6.04 -7.28 -18.17
N PRO A 71 6.61 -7.98 -19.18
CA PRO A 71 7.78 -8.83 -19.00
C PRO A 71 9.08 -8.01 -18.99
N LYS A 72 9.34 -7.25 -17.93
CA LYS A 72 10.67 -6.63 -17.75
C LYS A 72 11.63 -7.61 -17.08
N PRO A 73 12.91 -7.66 -17.48
CA PRO A 73 13.90 -8.47 -16.80
C PRO A 73 13.99 -8.15 -15.32
N SER A 74 13.95 -9.17 -14.46
CA SER A 74 13.89 -9.01 -13.01
C SER A 74 15.03 -8.18 -12.42
N HIS A 75 16.25 -8.30 -12.98
CA HIS A 75 17.41 -7.52 -12.55
C HIS A 75 17.17 -6.01 -12.75
N ARG A 76 16.58 -5.58 -13.87
CA ARG A 76 16.29 -4.16 -14.11
C ARG A 76 15.30 -3.57 -13.11
N ILE A 77 14.46 -4.41 -12.53
CA ILE A 77 13.46 -4.00 -11.52
C ILE A 77 14.08 -4.00 -10.11
N LEU A 78 14.88 -5.01 -9.78
CA LEU A 78 15.37 -5.23 -8.42
C LEU A 78 16.73 -4.56 -8.14
N ASP A 79 17.65 -4.46 -9.12
CA ASP A 79 18.97 -3.87 -8.91
C ASP A 79 18.92 -2.42 -8.40
N PRO A 80 18.04 -1.53 -8.90
CA PRO A 80 17.97 -0.16 -8.40
C PRO A 80 17.59 -0.03 -6.93
N VAL A 81 16.87 -1.00 -6.38
CA VAL A 81 16.48 -1.01 -4.96
C VAL A 81 17.45 -1.80 -4.09
N SER A 82 18.28 -2.63 -4.71
CA SER A 82 19.36 -3.39 -4.07
C SER A 82 20.63 -2.55 -3.87
N GLN A 83 20.59 -1.25 -4.15
CA GLN A 83 21.65 -0.29 -3.87
C GLN A 83 21.27 0.60 -2.68
N PRO A 84 22.25 1.04 -1.87
CA PRO A 84 21.99 2.01 -0.81
C PRO A 84 21.48 3.35 -1.37
N VAL A 85 20.55 3.98 -0.66
CA VAL A 85 19.98 5.28 -1.05
C VAL A 85 20.38 6.35 -0.06
N GLN A 86 20.75 7.52 -0.56
CA GLN A 86 20.99 8.70 0.27
C GLN A 86 19.72 9.54 0.36
N GLN A 87 19.22 9.77 1.59
CA GLN A 87 18.07 10.62 1.86
C GLN A 87 18.40 11.61 2.98
N GLN A 88 18.27 12.91 2.69
CA GLN A 88 18.46 13.97 3.69
C GLN A 88 19.73 13.79 4.56
N ARG A 89 20.91 13.70 3.95
CA ARG A 89 22.23 13.49 4.62
C ARG A 89 22.39 12.15 5.36
N ARG A 90 21.44 11.22 5.25
CA ARG A 90 21.55 9.86 5.82
C ARG A 90 21.65 8.84 4.71
N ARG A 91 22.64 7.96 4.80
CA ARG A 91 22.74 6.78 3.94
C ARG A 91 21.87 5.67 4.54
N LEU A 92 20.91 5.20 3.77
CA LEU A 92 20.05 4.09 4.11
C LEU A 92 20.53 2.84 3.38
N ARG A 93 20.40 1.70 4.02
CA ARG A 93 20.87 0.41 3.45
C ARG A 93 20.09 0.06 2.18
N ALA A 94 20.70 -0.78 1.36
CA ALA A 94 20.02 -1.47 0.28
C ALA A 94 18.86 -2.34 0.80
N LEU A 95 17.85 -2.54 -0.04
CA LEU A 95 16.86 -3.59 0.16
C LEU A 95 17.45 -4.94 -0.27
N GLN A 96 16.90 -6.00 0.29
CA GLN A 96 17.17 -7.38 -0.10
C GLN A 96 15.83 -8.03 -0.50
N PRO A 97 15.29 -7.69 -1.69
CA PRO A 97 13.90 -7.99 -2.06
C PRO A 97 13.53 -9.47 -1.98
N ILE A 98 14.50 -10.35 -2.23
CA ILE A 98 14.31 -11.82 -2.24
C ILE A 98 14.53 -12.42 -0.85
N SER A 99 15.02 -11.66 0.14
CA SER A 99 15.20 -12.20 1.50
C SER A 99 13.85 -12.59 2.12
N PRO A 100 13.77 -13.70 2.88
CA PRO A 100 12.51 -14.18 3.47
C PRO A 100 11.79 -13.11 4.29
N ARG A 101 12.56 -12.25 4.93
CA ARG A 101 12.02 -11.17 5.76
C ARG A 101 11.35 -10.07 4.94
N GLU A 102 11.96 -9.63 3.84
CA GLU A 102 11.43 -8.56 3.01
C GLU A 102 10.34 -9.08 2.07
N SER A 103 10.49 -10.30 1.52
CA SER A 103 9.44 -10.97 0.75
C SER A 103 8.15 -11.09 1.54
N ARG A 104 8.21 -11.57 2.81
CA ARG A 104 7.02 -11.66 3.65
C ARG A 104 6.38 -10.31 3.93
N LEU A 105 7.17 -9.25 4.12
CA LEU A 105 6.63 -7.90 4.25
C LEU A 105 5.93 -7.46 2.96
N PHE A 106 6.50 -7.75 1.80
CA PHE A 106 5.91 -7.43 0.49
C PHE A 106 4.60 -8.19 0.25
N GLU A 107 4.55 -9.48 0.57
CA GLU A 107 3.32 -10.28 0.51
C GLU A 107 2.18 -9.62 1.30
N VAL A 108 2.46 -9.22 2.53
CA VAL A 108 1.47 -8.57 3.38
C VAL A 108 1.05 -7.22 2.80
N ILE A 109 2.00 -6.39 2.36
CA ILE A 109 1.71 -5.07 1.79
C ILE A 109 0.88 -5.19 0.50
N CYS A 110 1.14 -6.21 -0.32
CA CYS A 110 0.42 -6.46 -1.57
C CYS A 110 -0.96 -7.11 -1.40
N GLN A 111 -1.40 -7.42 -0.17
CA GLN A 111 -2.78 -7.89 0.04
C GLN A 111 -3.81 -6.88 -0.45
N GLY A 112 -4.86 -7.33 -1.12
CA GLY A 112 -5.88 -6.50 -1.73
C GLY A 112 -6.47 -5.42 -0.80
N ARG A 113 -6.66 -5.74 0.49
CA ARG A 113 -7.14 -4.77 1.50
C ARG A 113 -6.23 -3.54 1.66
N PHE A 114 -4.92 -3.71 1.47
CA PHE A 114 -3.93 -2.63 1.62
C PHE A 114 -3.71 -1.89 0.30
N LEU A 115 -3.85 -2.56 -0.83
CA LEU A 115 -3.82 -1.95 -2.16
C LEU A 115 -4.92 -0.90 -2.30
N LEU A 116 -6.13 -1.24 -1.90
CA LEU A 116 -7.30 -0.37 -2.03
C LEU A 116 -7.27 0.82 -1.06
N ASN A 117 -7.04 0.55 0.22
CA ASN A 117 -7.25 1.53 1.29
C ASN A 117 -5.94 2.15 1.81
N GLY A 118 -4.79 1.60 1.43
CA GLY A 118 -3.53 1.88 2.09
C GLY A 118 -3.45 1.21 3.47
N PHE A 119 -2.34 1.40 4.16
CA PHE A 119 -2.05 0.74 5.44
C PHE A 119 -1.31 1.66 6.40
N ARG A 120 -1.31 1.30 7.68
CA ARG A 120 -0.57 1.96 8.75
C ARG A 120 0.42 0.98 9.38
N ASN A 121 1.36 1.50 10.16
CA ASN A 121 2.27 0.67 10.96
C ASN A 121 1.50 -0.37 11.80
N LYS A 122 0.39 0.04 12.44
CA LYS A 122 -0.44 -0.87 13.25
C LYS A 122 -1.01 -2.03 12.41
N ASP A 123 -1.43 -1.75 11.19
CA ASP A 123 -2.05 -2.75 10.32
C ASP A 123 -1.03 -3.82 9.90
N LEU A 124 0.21 -3.39 9.59
CA LEU A 124 1.32 -4.32 9.28
C LEU A 124 1.77 -5.10 10.51
N ARG A 125 1.83 -4.46 11.68
CA ARG A 125 2.16 -5.18 12.93
C ARG A 125 1.20 -6.33 13.17
N ASN A 126 -0.11 -6.06 13.07
CA ASN A 126 -1.13 -7.07 13.30
C ASN A 126 -1.07 -8.22 12.27
N ALA A 127 -0.63 -7.93 11.04
CA ALA A 127 -0.54 -8.94 9.98
C ALA A 127 0.76 -9.76 10.00
N LEU A 128 1.83 -9.20 10.59
CA LEU A 128 3.17 -9.81 10.61
C LEU A 128 3.56 -10.33 11.99
N LEU A 129 2.73 -10.08 13.03
CA LEU A 129 3.05 -10.43 14.41
C LEU A 129 3.26 -11.96 14.52
N PRO A 130 4.41 -12.43 14.97
CA PRO A 130 4.60 -13.83 15.31
C PRO A 130 3.75 -14.20 16.54
N PRO A 131 3.31 -15.47 16.67
CA PRO A 131 2.43 -15.90 17.76
C PRO A 131 3.05 -15.80 19.16
N ASP A 132 4.37 -15.76 19.27
CA ASP A 132 5.08 -15.79 20.56
C ASP A 132 5.49 -14.38 21.02
N HIS A 133 5.33 -14.14 22.33
CA HIS A 133 5.64 -12.98 23.16
C HIS A 133 6.68 -12.00 22.60
N VAL A 134 6.24 -11.03 21.81
CA VAL A 134 7.09 -9.98 21.27
C VAL A 134 6.81 -8.67 22.01
N ASP A 135 7.87 -7.98 22.44
CA ASP A 135 7.75 -6.59 22.89
C ASP A 135 7.15 -5.72 21.77
N LEU A 136 5.86 -5.41 21.90
CA LEU A 136 5.09 -4.66 20.92
C LEU A 136 5.71 -3.30 20.59
N ARG A 137 6.40 -2.67 21.54
CA ARG A 137 7.06 -1.38 21.33
C ARG A 137 8.28 -1.53 20.42
N ARG A 138 9.14 -2.51 20.71
CA ARG A 138 10.32 -2.80 19.86
C ARG A 138 9.89 -3.22 18.46
N TYR A 139 8.84 -4.02 18.38
CA TYR A 139 8.30 -4.46 17.09
C TYR A 139 7.72 -3.30 16.28
N ALA A 140 7.02 -2.37 16.91
CA ALA A 140 6.51 -1.15 16.26
C ALA A 140 7.64 -0.28 15.67
N LEU A 141 8.74 -0.13 16.42
CA LEU A 141 9.93 0.59 15.95
C LEU A 141 10.59 -0.12 14.76
N ARG A 142 10.66 -1.46 14.81
CA ARG A 142 11.20 -2.28 13.71
C ARG A 142 10.40 -2.09 12.43
N ILE A 143 9.07 -2.18 12.49
CA ILE A 143 8.19 -1.92 11.33
C ILE A 143 8.33 -0.47 10.88
N GLY A 144 8.40 0.50 11.80
CA GLY A 144 8.62 1.90 11.47
C GLY A 144 9.89 2.14 10.66
N ARG A 145 11.01 1.50 11.04
CA ARG A 145 12.28 1.57 10.29
C ARG A 145 12.16 0.95 8.89
N GLN A 146 11.42 -0.14 8.74
CA GLN A 146 11.16 -0.74 7.42
C GLN A 146 10.31 0.18 6.54
N LEU A 147 9.26 0.79 7.07
CA LEU A 147 8.45 1.76 6.34
C LEU A 147 9.28 2.98 5.89
N GLN A 148 10.19 3.45 6.74
CA GLN A 148 11.13 4.52 6.38
C GLN A 148 12.03 4.09 5.22
N LEU A 149 12.55 2.87 5.25
CA LEU A 149 13.40 2.32 4.21
C LEU A 149 12.65 2.19 2.88
N LEU A 150 11.44 1.61 2.89
CA LEU A 150 10.60 1.49 1.68
C LEU A 150 10.26 2.86 1.08
N ARG A 151 10.03 3.88 1.92
CA ARG A 151 9.82 5.26 1.44
C ARG A 151 11.06 5.83 0.78
N ALA A 152 12.23 5.61 1.36
CA ALA A 152 13.49 6.12 0.81
C ALA A 152 13.80 5.52 -0.58
N HIS A 153 13.46 4.25 -0.76
CA HIS A 153 13.56 3.58 -2.08
C HIS A 153 12.42 3.93 -3.04
N GLY A 154 11.44 4.76 -2.61
CA GLY A 154 10.32 5.20 -3.43
C GLY A 154 9.26 4.12 -3.68
N LEU A 155 9.23 3.04 -2.89
CA LEU A 155 8.26 1.94 -3.06
C LEU A 155 6.90 2.27 -2.44
N ILE A 156 6.89 3.11 -1.41
CA ILE A 156 5.67 3.58 -0.76
C ILE A 156 5.75 5.09 -0.52
N PHE A 157 4.61 5.73 -0.41
CA PHE A 157 4.52 7.12 0.02
C PHE A 157 3.54 7.29 1.18
N ARG A 158 3.77 8.31 2.00
CA ARG A 158 2.86 8.67 3.08
C ARG A 158 1.80 9.63 2.56
N VAL A 159 0.54 9.33 2.81
CA VAL A 159 -0.57 10.23 2.48
C VAL A 159 -0.48 11.47 3.39
N ALA A 160 -0.49 12.65 2.78
CA ALA A 160 -0.34 13.93 3.48
C ALA A 160 -1.33 14.06 4.66
N LYS A 161 -0.85 14.60 5.78
CA LYS A 161 -1.62 14.82 7.02
C LYS A 161 -2.27 13.55 7.62
N THR A 162 -1.75 12.38 7.28
CA THR A 162 -2.25 11.11 7.81
C THR A 162 -1.11 10.18 8.25
N HIS A 163 -1.45 9.07 8.89
CA HIS A 163 -0.51 7.97 9.18
C HIS A 163 -0.64 6.80 8.19
N TYR A 164 -1.32 7.02 7.06
CA TYR A 164 -1.49 6.02 6.01
C TYR A 164 -0.34 6.06 5.01
N TYR A 165 0.03 4.89 4.55
CA TYR A 165 0.96 4.66 3.46
C TYR A 165 0.22 4.04 2.29
N ARG A 166 0.70 4.30 1.08
CA ARG A 166 0.24 3.67 -0.17
C ARG A 166 1.45 3.23 -0.98
N ILE A 167 1.24 2.22 -1.79
CA ILE A 167 2.25 1.69 -2.69
C ILE A 167 2.32 2.60 -3.91
N THR A 168 3.52 2.82 -4.45
CA THR A 168 3.77 3.50 -5.73
C THR A 168 3.72 2.48 -6.88
N ASN A 169 3.65 2.94 -8.13
CA ASN A 169 3.75 2.05 -9.29
C ASN A 169 5.08 1.27 -9.29
N LYS A 170 6.19 1.96 -8.99
CA LYS A 170 7.50 1.31 -8.77
C LYS A 170 7.44 0.26 -7.66
N GLY A 171 6.74 0.57 -6.56
CA GLY A 171 6.55 -0.34 -5.44
C GLY A 171 5.80 -1.61 -5.84
N HIS A 172 4.75 -1.48 -6.63
CA HIS A 172 4.02 -2.64 -7.16
C HIS A 172 4.91 -3.52 -8.02
N GLU A 173 5.65 -2.93 -8.96
CA GLU A 173 6.53 -3.65 -9.87
C GLU A 173 7.62 -4.41 -9.10
N VAL A 174 8.32 -3.74 -8.18
CA VAL A 174 9.39 -4.34 -7.37
C VAL A 174 8.86 -5.45 -6.45
N MET A 175 7.77 -5.19 -5.72
CA MET A 175 7.22 -6.15 -4.76
C MET A 175 6.64 -7.39 -5.47
N ALA A 176 5.90 -7.20 -6.57
CA ALA A 176 5.36 -8.31 -7.35
C ALA A 176 6.47 -9.18 -7.95
N THR A 177 7.54 -8.57 -8.48
CA THR A 177 8.69 -9.30 -9.01
C THR A 177 9.43 -10.07 -7.92
N ALA A 178 9.67 -9.43 -6.77
CA ALA A 178 10.34 -10.08 -5.64
C ALA A 178 9.55 -11.29 -5.11
N ILE A 179 8.22 -11.15 -4.98
CA ILE A 179 7.33 -12.23 -4.55
C ILE A 179 7.37 -13.39 -5.56
N LYS A 180 7.26 -13.10 -6.86
CA LYS A 180 7.37 -14.15 -7.91
C LYS A 180 8.67 -14.93 -7.81
N LEU A 181 9.79 -14.24 -7.61
CA LEU A 181 11.11 -14.88 -7.51
C LEU A 181 11.29 -15.66 -6.21
N SER A 182 10.70 -15.22 -5.10
CA SER A 182 10.79 -15.94 -3.83
C SER A 182 10.03 -17.27 -3.84
N PHE A 183 9.02 -17.41 -4.70
CA PHE A 183 8.24 -18.65 -4.90
C PHE A 183 8.71 -19.48 -6.10
N ALA A 184 9.60 -18.95 -6.94
CA ALA A 184 10.12 -19.72 -8.06
C ALA A 184 10.94 -20.90 -7.53
N PRO A 185 10.63 -22.17 -7.91
CA PRO A 185 11.49 -23.28 -7.59
C PRO A 185 12.85 -23.05 -8.26
N LEU A 186 13.92 -23.18 -7.49
CA LEU A 186 15.29 -23.15 -8.03
C LEU A 186 15.52 -24.44 -8.84
N THR A 187 15.01 -24.46 -10.07
CA THR A 187 15.38 -25.52 -11.02
C THR A 187 16.77 -25.21 -11.55
N TRP A 188 17.77 -25.78 -10.91
CA TRP A 188 19.11 -25.86 -11.48
C TRP A 188 19.04 -26.83 -12.65
N HIS A 189 19.03 -26.32 -13.87
CA HIS A 189 19.37 -27.14 -15.02
C HIS A 189 20.88 -27.30 -15.02
N CYS A 190 21.36 -28.49 -14.61
CA CYS A 190 22.71 -28.95 -14.87
C CYS A 190 22.89 -29.24 -16.36
#